data_492606caaf0ba58d89401a6b05549a1b
#
_entry.id   492606caaf0ba58d89401a6b05549a1b
#
_cell.length_a   1.000
_cell.length_b   1.000
_cell.length_c   1.000
_cell.angle_alpha   90.00
_cell.angle_beta   90.00
_cell.angle_gamma   90.00
#
_symmetry.space_group_name_H-M   'P 1'
#
loop_
_entity.id
_entity.type
_entity.pdbx_description
1 polymer ?
#
loop_
_entity_poly.entity_id
_entity_poly.type
_entity_poly.pdbx_seq_one_letter_code
_entity_poly.pdbx_strand_id
1 'polypeptide(L)'
;MNFKNLKTYLIIGISIMSLTFFNSCSDNDGESSSRVQLKLVDASGDYEEVNVVITDIQYNSTENEDGWQSFAPAEAYPIEVDLTELISGNSLLLTDQIIPSGMMKQIRLVLGDGNTLKLAGDNTLIPLNTPSAMQSGLKLNLNTELEGGFTYTFILDWVVSESIVESGSTGSYNLKPVIKVNAEVNSGSVSGTVVENIEEVETPMADVTVEIYDAEDLKVTDTMTDENGNFLFQGLEGGTYTLKITREGYNAYSAETMVIVGEVTEAGTILLTTVTP
;
A
#
# COMPACT_ATOMS: atom_id res chain seq x y z
N MET A 1 75.45 -31.98 21.17
CA MET A 1 74.40 -31.02 20.69
C MET A 1 73.36 -30.96 21.78
N ASN A 2 73.23 -29.83 22.52
CA ASN A 2 72.48 -29.71 23.76
C ASN A 2 71.01 -29.54 23.55
N PHE A 3 70.22 -30.48 23.97
CA PHE A 3 68.72 -30.48 23.85
C PHE A 3 68.00 -29.41 24.69
N LYS A 4 68.71 -28.58 25.41
CA LYS A 4 68.14 -27.52 26.24
C LYS A 4 67.65 -26.29 25.45
N ASN A 5 68.16 -26.06 24.23
CA ASN A 5 67.80 -24.87 23.43
C ASN A 5 66.60 -25.09 22.51
N LEU A 6 66.14 -26.34 22.29
CA LEU A 6 65.04 -26.66 21.42
C LEU A 6 63.68 -26.34 22.04
N LYS A 7 63.57 -26.43 23.38
CA LYS A 7 62.30 -26.12 24.09
C LYS A 7 62.04 -24.63 24.22
N THR A 8 63.06 -23.79 24.21
CA THR A 8 62.88 -22.32 24.31
C THR A 8 62.35 -21.70 23.00
N TYR A 9 62.77 -22.24 21.88
CA TYR A 9 62.27 -21.76 20.56
C TYR A 9 60.84 -22.23 20.22
N LEU A 10 60.40 -23.36 20.82
CA LEU A 10 59.05 -23.87 20.62
C LEU A 10 58.00 -23.05 21.40
N ILE A 11 58.38 -22.48 22.57
CA ILE A 11 57.47 -21.65 23.38
C ILE A 11 57.35 -20.22 22.82
N ILE A 12 58.41 -19.69 22.17
CA ILE A 12 58.37 -18.37 21.52
C ILE A 12 57.56 -18.42 20.20
N GLY A 13 57.59 -19.57 19.50
CA GLY A 13 56.82 -19.76 18.25
C GLY A 13 55.30 -19.82 18.44
N ILE A 14 54.83 -20.28 19.62
CA ILE A 14 53.39 -20.40 19.90
C ILE A 14 52.78 -19.06 20.41
N SER A 15 53.62 -18.17 20.98
CA SER A 15 53.17 -16.86 21.50
C SER A 15 52.99 -15.78 20.44
N ILE A 16 53.50 -15.97 19.20
CA ILE A 16 53.38 -15.00 18.11
C ILE A 16 52.20 -15.31 17.19
N MET A 17 51.59 -16.51 17.31
CA MET A 17 50.50 -16.96 16.44
C MET A 17 49.07 -16.64 16.96
N SER A 18 48.96 -15.89 18.08
CA SER A 18 47.66 -15.55 18.67
C SER A 18 47.22 -14.08 18.53
N LEU A 19 47.88 -13.29 17.66
CA LEU A 19 47.56 -11.85 17.53
C LEU A 19 47.16 -11.38 16.13
N THR A 20 46.58 -12.26 15.29
CA THR A 20 46.12 -11.82 13.95
C THR A 20 44.70 -12.29 13.60
N PHE A 21 43.79 -12.32 14.57
CA PHE A 21 42.35 -12.57 14.26
C PHE A 21 41.43 -11.53 14.86
N PHE A 22 41.67 -10.24 14.63
CA PHE A 22 40.67 -9.21 14.82
C PHE A 22 40.94 -8.05 13.86
N ASN A 23 40.75 -8.27 12.58
CA ASN A 23 40.42 -7.26 11.61
C ASN A 23 39.71 -7.93 10.46
N SER A 24 38.44 -8.29 10.68
CA SER A 24 37.47 -8.46 9.64
C SER A 24 36.26 -7.62 10.03
N CYS A 25 36.47 -6.31 10.11
CA CYS A 25 35.44 -5.40 9.58
C CYS A 25 35.65 -5.46 8.07
N SER A 26 34.94 -6.31 7.38
CA SER A 26 34.62 -6.03 6.02
C SER A 26 33.65 -4.85 6.10
N ASP A 27 34.14 -3.66 5.85
CA ASP A 27 33.33 -2.60 5.25
C ASP A 27 32.78 -3.25 3.96
N ASN A 28 31.66 -3.94 4.10
CA ASN A 28 30.84 -4.27 2.98
C ASN A 28 30.21 -2.93 2.58
N ASP A 29 30.88 -2.18 1.72
CA ASP A 29 30.28 -1.16 0.86
C ASP A 29 29.31 -1.84 -0.14
N GLY A 30 28.56 -2.85 0.33
CA GLY A 30 27.40 -3.37 -0.35
C GLY A 30 26.35 -2.29 -0.29
N GLU A 31 25.94 -1.78 -1.44
CA GLU A 31 24.84 -0.84 -1.53
C GLU A 31 23.69 -1.37 -0.67
N SER A 32 23.31 -0.60 0.34
CA SER A 32 22.19 -0.98 1.19
C SER A 32 20.93 -1.03 0.33
N SER A 33 20.06 -1.98 0.62
CA SER A 33 18.84 -2.20 -0.17
C SER A 33 17.60 -2.17 0.72
N SER A 34 16.48 -1.78 0.11
CA SER A 34 15.17 -1.71 0.75
C SER A 34 14.18 -2.52 -0.06
N ARG A 35 13.21 -3.14 0.60
CA ARG A 35 12.10 -3.81 -0.07
C ARG A 35 10.99 -2.79 -0.33
N VAL A 36 10.52 -2.72 -1.56
CA VAL A 36 9.43 -1.84 -1.97
C VAL A 36 8.26 -2.66 -2.48
N GLN A 37 7.10 -2.44 -1.89
CA GLN A 37 5.83 -2.99 -2.31
C GLN A 37 4.93 -1.86 -2.79
N LEU A 38 4.25 -2.08 -3.93
CA LEU A 38 3.23 -1.17 -4.44
C LEU A 38 1.89 -1.90 -4.43
N LYS A 39 0.91 -1.35 -3.73
CA LYS A 39 -0.47 -1.84 -3.71
C LYS A 39 -1.38 -0.84 -4.42
N LEU A 40 -2.25 -1.33 -5.28
CA LEU A 40 -3.29 -0.56 -5.92
C LEU A 40 -4.60 -0.79 -5.18
N VAL A 41 -5.30 0.29 -4.87
CA VAL A 41 -6.65 0.31 -4.32
C VAL A 41 -7.51 1.28 -5.13
N ASP A 42 -8.82 1.20 -5.01
CA ASP A 42 -9.74 2.14 -5.63
C ASP A 42 -10.72 2.71 -4.60
N ALA A 43 -11.10 3.98 -4.82
CA ALA A 43 -12.27 4.58 -4.20
C ALA A 43 -13.48 4.32 -5.11
N SER A 44 -14.61 3.90 -4.54
CA SER A 44 -15.82 3.51 -5.23
C SER A 44 -16.28 4.50 -6.32
N GLY A 45 -16.75 3.99 -7.45
CA GLY A 45 -17.32 4.76 -8.57
C GLY A 45 -18.64 4.13 -9.05
N ASP A 46 -19.43 4.90 -9.80
CA ASP A 46 -20.74 4.48 -10.36
C ASP A 46 -20.60 3.63 -11.64
N TYR A 47 -19.54 2.86 -11.77
CA TYR A 47 -19.24 2.01 -12.94
C TYR A 47 -19.36 0.54 -12.57
N GLU A 48 -19.77 -0.29 -13.54
CA GLU A 48 -19.86 -1.75 -13.36
C GLU A 48 -18.49 -2.42 -13.51
N GLU A 49 -17.67 -1.94 -14.48
CA GLU A 49 -16.29 -2.38 -14.67
C GLU A 49 -15.42 -1.21 -15.17
N VAL A 50 -14.19 -1.12 -14.70
CA VAL A 50 -13.16 -0.21 -15.22
C VAL A 50 -11.86 -0.97 -15.40
N ASN A 51 -11.66 -1.50 -16.61
CA ASN A 51 -10.50 -2.33 -16.92
C ASN A 51 -9.34 -1.47 -17.41
N VAL A 52 -8.16 -1.60 -16.75
CA VAL A 52 -6.93 -0.94 -17.14
C VAL A 52 -5.82 -1.95 -17.39
N VAL A 53 -4.95 -1.62 -18.32
CA VAL A 53 -3.79 -2.43 -18.72
C VAL A 53 -2.53 -1.67 -18.34
N ILE A 54 -1.74 -2.18 -17.41
CA ILE A 54 -0.47 -1.60 -16.96
C ILE A 54 0.66 -2.35 -17.65
N THR A 55 1.44 -1.66 -18.47
CA THR A 55 2.51 -2.27 -19.28
C THR A 55 3.90 -2.10 -18.68
N ASP A 56 4.08 -1.20 -17.72
CA ASP A 56 5.31 -1.06 -16.94
C ASP A 56 5.04 -0.25 -15.66
N ILE A 57 5.85 -0.52 -14.64
CA ILE A 57 5.89 0.27 -13.41
C ILE A 57 7.35 0.61 -13.14
N GLN A 58 7.64 1.89 -13.03
CA GLN A 58 8.99 2.40 -12.93
C GLN A 58 9.16 3.31 -11.73
N TYR A 59 10.38 3.38 -11.20
CA TYR A 59 10.78 4.35 -10.18
C TYR A 59 11.93 5.21 -10.66
N ASN A 60 12.09 6.38 -10.05
CA ASN A 60 13.17 7.30 -10.32
C ASN A 60 13.72 7.88 -9.01
N SER A 61 15.01 7.72 -8.79
CA SER A 61 15.75 8.28 -7.64
C SER A 61 16.29 9.69 -7.92
N THR A 62 16.18 10.14 -9.16
CA THR A 62 16.64 11.47 -9.62
C THR A 62 15.45 12.25 -10.18
N GLU A 63 15.68 13.49 -10.61
CA GLU A 63 14.68 14.28 -11.35
C GLU A 63 14.86 14.20 -12.87
N ASN A 64 15.88 13.46 -13.33
CA ASN A 64 16.21 13.34 -14.73
C ASN A 64 15.34 12.30 -15.44
N GLU A 65 14.95 12.58 -16.68
CA GLU A 65 14.17 11.63 -17.50
C GLU A 65 14.91 10.32 -17.77
N ASP A 66 16.24 10.32 -17.77
CA ASP A 66 17.06 9.13 -17.98
C ASP A 66 17.19 8.23 -16.71
N GLY A 67 16.65 8.69 -15.57
CA GLY A 67 16.75 8.00 -14.28
C GLY A 67 15.67 6.93 -14.02
N TRP A 68 14.77 6.69 -14.97
CA TRP A 68 13.70 5.71 -14.81
C TRP A 68 14.20 4.27 -14.89
N GLN A 69 13.79 3.45 -13.90
CA GLN A 69 14.10 2.03 -13.82
C GLN A 69 12.81 1.25 -13.60
N SER A 70 12.61 0.15 -14.31
CA SER A 70 11.47 -0.73 -14.09
C SER A 70 11.62 -1.52 -12.79
N PHE A 71 10.53 -1.66 -12.01
CA PHE A 71 10.52 -2.48 -10.79
C PHE A 71 10.66 -3.98 -11.10
N ALA A 72 10.12 -4.43 -12.22
CA ALA A 72 10.11 -5.84 -12.57
C ALA A 72 10.55 -6.03 -14.03
N PRO A 73 11.00 -7.23 -14.42
CA PRO A 73 11.32 -7.53 -15.82
C PRO A 73 10.07 -7.49 -16.70
N ALA A 74 10.26 -7.30 -18.01
CA ALA A 74 9.18 -7.12 -18.99
C ALA A 74 8.15 -8.27 -19.00
N GLU A 75 8.57 -9.47 -18.61
CA GLU A 75 7.73 -10.68 -18.56
C GLU A 75 6.68 -10.62 -17.42
N ALA A 76 6.83 -9.70 -16.47
CA ALA A 76 5.85 -9.46 -15.42
C ALA A 76 4.65 -8.64 -15.91
N TYR A 77 4.72 -8.11 -17.11
CA TYR A 77 3.70 -7.25 -17.72
C TYR A 77 3.11 -7.87 -18.99
N PRO A 78 1.90 -7.49 -19.46
CA PRO A 78 1.02 -6.51 -18.80
C PRO A 78 0.32 -7.07 -17.56
N ILE A 79 -0.09 -6.17 -16.66
CA ILE A 79 -1.02 -6.43 -15.58
C ILE A 79 -2.38 -5.87 -16.03
N GLU A 80 -3.39 -6.73 -16.11
CA GLU A 80 -4.76 -6.33 -16.40
C GLU A 80 -5.56 -6.33 -15.10
N VAL A 81 -6.29 -5.27 -14.81
CA VAL A 81 -7.04 -5.12 -13.57
C VAL A 81 -8.37 -4.40 -13.79
N ASP A 82 -9.43 -4.92 -13.19
CA ASP A 82 -10.67 -4.20 -12.99
C ASP A 82 -10.56 -3.40 -11.67
N LEU A 83 -10.54 -2.08 -11.80
CA LEU A 83 -10.40 -1.19 -10.64
C LEU A 83 -11.59 -1.31 -9.70
N THR A 84 -12.79 -1.60 -10.21
CA THR A 84 -14.01 -1.71 -9.40
C THR A 84 -13.98 -2.89 -8.41
N GLU A 85 -13.08 -3.87 -8.61
CA GLU A 85 -12.85 -4.97 -7.68
C GLU A 85 -11.95 -4.58 -6.48
N LEU A 86 -11.28 -3.41 -6.54
CA LEU A 86 -10.31 -2.96 -5.53
C LEU A 86 -10.92 -2.07 -4.45
N ILE A 87 -12.21 -2.21 -4.20
CA ILE A 87 -12.97 -1.52 -3.15
C ILE A 87 -13.07 -2.37 -1.87
N SER A 88 -13.56 -1.78 -0.79
CA SER A 88 -13.88 -2.47 0.48
C SER A 88 -12.68 -3.21 1.10
N GLY A 89 -11.49 -2.60 1.03
CA GLY A 89 -10.26 -3.17 1.59
C GLY A 89 -9.53 -4.16 0.67
N ASN A 90 -10.06 -4.45 -0.51
CA ASN A 90 -9.35 -5.21 -1.51
C ASN A 90 -8.21 -4.37 -2.10
N SER A 91 -7.10 -5.02 -2.39
CA SER A 91 -5.95 -4.39 -3.03
C SER A 91 -5.25 -5.36 -3.97
N LEU A 92 -4.66 -4.84 -5.03
CA LEU A 92 -3.79 -5.60 -5.92
C LEU A 92 -2.33 -5.26 -5.63
N LEU A 93 -1.53 -6.26 -5.29
CA LEU A 93 -0.08 -6.10 -5.19
C LEU A 93 0.50 -5.99 -6.61
N LEU A 94 0.93 -4.78 -6.98
CA LEU A 94 1.49 -4.49 -8.31
C LEU A 94 2.95 -4.94 -8.42
N THR A 95 3.73 -4.76 -7.36
CA THR A 95 5.15 -5.16 -7.32
C THR A 95 5.62 -5.36 -5.89
N ASP A 96 6.64 -6.20 -5.72
CA ASP A 96 7.33 -6.51 -4.47
C ASP A 96 8.80 -6.78 -4.82
N GLN A 97 9.64 -5.76 -4.71
CA GLN A 97 11.02 -5.80 -5.20
C GLN A 97 12.02 -5.24 -4.18
N ILE A 98 13.24 -5.76 -4.24
CA ILE A 98 14.38 -5.20 -3.51
C ILE A 98 15.10 -4.25 -4.46
N ILE A 99 15.22 -2.98 -4.05
CA ILE A 99 15.90 -1.93 -4.81
C ILE A 99 16.98 -1.26 -3.94
N PRO A 100 17.94 -0.55 -4.54
CA PRO A 100 18.92 0.22 -3.78
C PRO A 100 18.24 1.23 -2.84
N SER A 101 18.75 1.36 -1.61
CA SER A 101 18.32 2.38 -0.65
C SER A 101 18.67 3.78 -1.13
N GLY A 102 18.04 4.78 -0.54
CA GLY A 102 18.23 6.19 -0.85
C GLY A 102 16.93 6.87 -1.27
N MET A 103 17.02 8.08 -1.80
CA MET A 103 15.83 8.87 -2.15
C MET A 103 15.08 8.27 -3.34
N MET A 104 13.83 7.87 -3.13
CA MET A 104 12.88 7.55 -4.21
C MET A 104 11.97 8.77 -4.45
N LYS A 105 12.19 9.47 -5.56
CA LYS A 105 11.48 10.72 -5.86
C LYS A 105 10.13 10.49 -6.52
N GLN A 106 10.08 9.57 -7.46
CA GLN A 106 8.89 9.36 -8.28
C GLN A 106 8.67 7.89 -8.60
N ILE A 107 7.39 7.55 -8.79
CA ILE A 107 6.93 6.32 -9.45
C ILE A 107 6.23 6.73 -10.75
N ARG A 108 6.26 5.85 -11.75
CA ARG A 108 5.54 6.01 -13.00
C ARG A 108 4.79 4.74 -13.37
N LEU A 109 3.48 4.87 -13.61
CA LEU A 109 2.66 3.83 -14.19
C LEU A 109 2.53 4.07 -15.68
N VAL A 110 2.89 3.08 -16.49
CA VAL A 110 2.74 3.12 -17.95
C VAL A 110 1.52 2.27 -18.32
N LEU A 111 0.53 2.91 -18.94
CA LEU A 111 -0.69 2.23 -19.36
C LEU A 111 -0.58 1.80 -20.82
N GLY A 112 -1.11 0.62 -21.10
CA GLY A 112 -1.22 0.06 -22.45
C GLY A 112 -2.51 0.45 -23.16
N ASP A 113 -2.66 -0.12 -24.34
CA ASP A 113 -3.92 -0.12 -25.10
C ASP A 113 -4.90 -1.13 -24.50
N GLY A 114 -6.20 -0.97 -24.81
CA GLY A 114 -7.23 -1.93 -24.42
C GLY A 114 -7.98 -1.57 -23.14
N ASN A 115 -7.74 -0.39 -22.55
CA ASN A 115 -8.51 0.09 -21.40
C ASN A 115 -9.99 0.22 -21.77
N THR A 116 -10.89 -0.23 -20.91
CA THR A 116 -12.35 -0.23 -21.17
C THR A 116 -13.16 0.18 -19.94
N LEU A 117 -14.36 0.63 -20.21
CA LEU A 117 -15.36 1.00 -19.23
C LEU A 117 -16.66 0.25 -19.50
N LYS A 118 -17.37 -0.17 -18.46
CA LYS A 118 -18.73 -0.68 -18.51
C LYS A 118 -19.63 0.15 -17.60
N LEU A 119 -20.71 0.68 -18.18
CA LEU A 119 -21.68 1.45 -17.41
C LEU A 119 -22.69 0.52 -16.72
N ALA A 120 -23.17 0.92 -15.55
CA ALA A 120 -24.16 0.16 -14.81
C ALA A 120 -25.43 -0.10 -15.65
N GLY A 121 -25.81 -1.38 -15.78
CA GLY A 121 -26.98 -1.81 -16.56
C GLY A 121 -26.76 -1.86 -18.07
N ASP A 122 -25.53 -1.62 -18.57
CA ASP A 122 -25.15 -1.82 -19.98
C ASP A 122 -24.16 -3.00 -20.07
N ASN A 123 -24.35 -3.88 -21.05
CA ASN A 123 -23.47 -5.01 -21.30
C ASN A 123 -22.34 -4.69 -22.30
N THR A 124 -22.20 -3.42 -22.69
CA THR A 124 -21.24 -2.99 -23.71
C THR A 124 -19.96 -2.47 -23.06
N LEU A 125 -18.80 -3.03 -23.42
CA LEU A 125 -17.51 -2.46 -23.08
C LEU A 125 -17.22 -1.26 -23.98
N ILE A 126 -17.01 -0.09 -23.38
CA ILE A 126 -16.71 1.16 -24.06
C ILE A 126 -15.20 1.39 -23.98
N PRO A 127 -14.49 1.60 -25.10
CA PRO A 127 -13.07 1.91 -25.08
C PRO A 127 -12.77 3.22 -24.33
N LEU A 128 -11.75 3.18 -23.46
CA LEU A 128 -11.18 4.34 -22.78
C LEU A 128 -9.93 4.83 -23.51
N ASN A 129 -9.92 6.07 -23.94
CA ASN A 129 -8.77 6.68 -24.56
C ASN A 129 -7.83 7.32 -23.52
N THR A 130 -6.54 6.94 -23.49
CA THR A 130 -5.54 7.40 -22.54
C THR A 130 -4.26 7.93 -23.19
N PRO A 131 -4.33 8.92 -24.10
CA PRO A 131 -3.19 9.28 -24.94
C PRO A 131 -1.97 9.80 -24.15
N SER A 132 -2.16 10.60 -23.11
CA SER A 132 -1.07 11.19 -22.34
C SER A 132 -0.38 10.18 -21.41
N ALA A 133 -1.15 9.31 -20.76
CA ALA A 133 -0.60 8.28 -19.89
C ALA A 133 0.13 7.18 -20.68
N MET A 134 -0.31 6.89 -21.90
CA MET A 134 0.35 5.93 -22.80
C MET A 134 1.69 6.44 -23.34
N GLN A 135 1.81 7.76 -23.60
CA GLN A 135 3.02 8.31 -24.18
C GLN A 135 4.14 8.58 -23.19
N SER A 136 3.83 9.06 -21.99
CA SER A 136 4.82 9.46 -20.98
C SER A 136 4.72 8.69 -19.66
N GLY A 137 3.67 7.88 -19.49
CA GLY A 137 3.32 7.28 -18.22
C GLY A 137 2.79 8.30 -17.19
N LEU A 138 2.02 7.84 -16.22
CA LEU A 138 1.53 8.65 -15.12
C LEU A 138 2.60 8.76 -14.03
N LYS A 139 3.14 9.97 -13.84
CA LYS A 139 4.17 10.26 -12.83
C LYS A 139 3.53 10.61 -11.49
N LEU A 140 3.97 9.95 -10.45
CA LEU A 140 3.53 10.12 -9.06
C LEU A 140 4.74 10.56 -8.22
N ASN A 141 4.63 11.70 -7.54
CA ASN A 141 5.71 12.22 -6.69
C ASN A 141 5.64 11.57 -5.31
N LEU A 142 6.75 11.06 -4.82
CA LEU A 142 6.88 10.43 -3.50
C LEU A 142 7.79 11.23 -2.58
N ASN A 143 9.05 11.47 -3.00
CA ASN A 143 10.10 12.11 -2.21
C ASN A 143 10.35 11.40 -0.87
N THR A 144 10.45 10.08 -0.88
CA THR A 144 10.65 9.23 0.29
C THR A 144 12.09 8.72 0.34
N GLU A 145 12.75 8.89 1.49
CA GLU A 145 14.05 8.27 1.76
C GLU A 145 13.85 6.81 2.15
N LEU A 146 14.45 5.90 1.39
CA LEU A 146 14.43 4.46 1.66
C LEU A 146 15.67 4.08 2.47
N GLU A 147 15.49 3.73 3.73
CA GLU A 147 16.57 3.24 4.59
C GLU A 147 16.81 1.75 4.37
N GLY A 148 18.08 1.34 4.34
CA GLY A 148 18.47 -0.05 4.11
C GLY A 148 17.93 -1.02 5.16
N GLY A 149 17.47 -2.18 4.69
CA GLY A 149 16.93 -3.24 5.55
C GLY A 149 15.46 -3.07 5.93
N PHE A 150 14.79 -1.99 5.49
CA PHE A 150 13.36 -1.76 5.76
C PHE A 150 12.48 -2.12 4.56
N THR A 151 11.21 -2.41 4.87
CA THR A 151 10.16 -2.60 3.87
C THR A 151 9.28 -1.35 3.81
N TYR A 152 9.08 -0.84 2.61
CA TYR A 152 8.22 0.30 2.32
C TYR A 152 7.05 -0.17 1.47
N THR A 153 5.84 0.06 1.94
CA THR A 153 4.64 -0.21 1.15
C THR A 153 4.02 1.13 0.73
N PHE A 154 3.86 1.33 -0.56
CA PHE A 154 3.16 2.49 -1.12
C PHE A 154 1.79 2.06 -1.60
N ILE A 155 0.77 2.74 -1.11
CA ILE A 155 -0.61 2.56 -1.54
C ILE A 155 -0.91 3.58 -2.63
N LEU A 156 -1.26 3.09 -3.81
CA LEU A 156 -1.71 3.85 -4.95
C LEU A 156 -3.25 3.82 -4.95
N ASP A 157 -3.87 4.88 -4.46
CA ASP A 157 -5.33 5.03 -4.43
C ASP A 157 -5.81 5.65 -5.74
N TRP A 158 -6.40 4.84 -6.61
CA TRP A 158 -6.91 5.27 -7.90
C TRP A 158 -8.34 5.79 -7.75
N VAL A 159 -8.53 7.10 -7.87
CA VAL A 159 -9.84 7.73 -7.74
C VAL A 159 -10.59 7.63 -9.08
N VAL A 160 -11.27 6.50 -9.30
CA VAL A 160 -11.95 6.20 -10.57
C VAL A 160 -12.99 7.25 -10.93
N SER A 161 -13.77 7.74 -9.95
CA SER A 161 -14.80 8.76 -10.18
C SER A 161 -14.26 10.08 -10.73
N GLU A 162 -13.00 10.43 -10.44
CA GLU A 162 -12.33 11.62 -10.96
C GLU A 162 -11.49 11.33 -12.21
N SER A 163 -11.23 10.06 -12.49
CA SER A 163 -10.34 9.60 -13.56
C SER A 163 -11.03 9.47 -14.91
N ILE A 164 -12.35 9.32 -14.95
CA ILE A 164 -13.13 9.07 -16.18
C ILE A 164 -13.86 10.35 -16.58
N VAL A 165 -13.58 10.83 -17.79
CA VAL A 165 -14.14 12.06 -18.33
C VAL A 165 -14.87 11.77 -19.63
N GLU A 166 -16.18 12.04 -19.67
CA GLU A 166 -16.96 11.97 -20.90
C GLU A 166 -16.50 13.05 -21.89
N SER A 167 -16.23 12.66 -23.12
CA SER A 167 -15.75 13.53 -24.19
C SER A 167 -16.87 13.89 -25.16
N GLY A 168 -17.42 15.08 -25.02
CA GLY A 168 -18.45 15.59 -25.89
C GLY A 168 -19.82 14.92 -25.68
N SER A 169 -20.68 14.97 -26.69
CA SER A 169 -22.06 14.38 -26.67
C SER A 169 -22.12 13.01 -27.34
N THR A 170 -21.00 12.34 -27.57
CA THR A 170 -20.90 11.14 -28.41
C THR A 170 -20.77 9.83 -27.60
N GLY A 171 -20.84 9.86 -26.27
CA GLY A 171 -20.62 8.66 -25.44
C GLY A 171 -19.20 8.10 -25.53
N SER A 172 -18.23 8.95 -25.80
CA SER A 172 -16.80 8.62 -25.75
C SER A 172 -16.22 9.01 -24.40
N TYR A 173 -15.35 8.18 -23.86
CA TYR A 173 -14.73 8.42 -22.54
C TYR A 173 -13.21 8.44 -22.65
N ASN A 174 -12.61 9.35 -21.88
CA ASN A 174 -11.16 9.45 -21.73
C ASN A 174 -10.79 9.06 -20.31
N LEU A 175 -9.74 8.26 -20.17
CA LEU A 175 -9.10 7.96 -18.90
C LEU A 175 -8.01 9.01 -18.64
N LYS A 176 -8.19 9.80 -17.60
CA LYS A 176 -7.23 10.77 -17.06
C LYS A 176 -6.92 10.36 -15.62
N PRO A 177 -6.00 9.42 -15.40
CA PRO A 177 -5.82 8.83 -14.09
C PRO A 177 -5.55 9.87 -13.00
N VAL A 178 -6.32 9.82 -11.93
CA VAL A 178 -6.10 10.56 -10.69
C VAL A 178 -5.74 9.54 -9.63
N ILE A 179 -4.47 9.53 -9.22
CA ILE A 179 -3.93 8.58 -8.24
C ILE A 179 -3.30 9.35 -7.09
N LYS A 180 -3.73 9.06 -5.87
CA LYS A 180 -3.09 9.51 -4.64
C LYS A 180 -2.11 8.45 -4.18
N VAL A 181 -0.95 8.87 -3.66
CA VAL A 181 0.08 7.95 -3.18
C VAL A 181 0.31 8.20 -1.70
N ASN A 182 0.20 7.14 -0.91
CA ASN A 182 0.48 7.15 0.52
C ASN A 182 1.53 6.07 0.83
N ALA A 183 2.49 6.37 1.70
CA ALA A 183 3.48 5.42 2.16
C ALA A 183 3.04 4.80 3.49
N GLU A 184 2.95 3.47 3.56
CA GLU A 184 2.61 2.76 4.80
C GLU A 184 3.68 2.92 5.91
N VAL A 185 4.92 3.23 5.57
CA VAL A 185 5.97 3.50 6.58
C VAL A 185 5.73 4.79 7.35
N ASN A 186 5.02 5.73 6.77
CA ASN A 186 4.55 6.95 7.44
C ASN A 186 3.07 6.85 7.83
N SER A 187 2.47 5.68 7.69
CA SER A 187 1.06 5.41 7.98
C SER A 187 0.92 4.19 8.87
N GLY A 188 -0.16 4.14 9.61
CA GLY A 188 -0.60 2.97 10.35
C GLY A 188 -1.94 2.48 9.83
N SER A 189 -2.45 1.46 10.49
CA SER A 189 -3.73 0.85 10.18
C SER A 189 -4.58 0.72 11.44
N VAL A 190 -5.91 0.67 11.27
CA VAL A 190 -6.85 0.37 12.36
C VAL A 190 -7.73 -0.80 11.94
N SER A 191 -7.77 -1.85 12.74
CA SER A 191 -8.64 -3.00 12.54
C SER A 191 -9.63 -3.17 13.69
N GLY A 192 -10.70 -3.90 13.45
CA GLY A 192 -11.65 -4.25 14.49
C GLY A 192 -12.76 -5.15 13.95
N THR A 193 -13.68 -5.54 14.84
CA THR A 193 -14.80 -6.41 14.49
C THR A 193 -16.09 -5.78 15.04
N VAL A 194 -17.13 -5.72 14.22
CA VAL A 194 -18.45 -5.23 14.62
C VAL A 194 -19.37 -6.43 14.84
N VAL A 195 -20.00 -6.47 16.02
CA VAL A 195 -20.94 -7.53 16.40
C VAL A 195 -22.24 -6.94 16.97
N GLU A 196 -23.30 -7.74 16.93
CA GLU A 196 -24.52 -7.52 17.71
C GLU A 196 -24.72 -8.68 18.70
N ASN A 197 -25.58 -8.48 19.68
CA ASN A 197 -25.92 -9.55 20.62
C ASN A 197 -27.30 -10.09 20.27
N ILE A 198 -27.35 -11.36 19.85
CA ILE A 198 -28.58 -12.10 19.58
C ILE A 198 -28.68 -13.24 20.62
N GLU A 199 -29.69 -13.20 21.47
CA GLU A 199 -29.89 -14.22 22.49
C GLU A 199 -28.66 -14.51 23.39
N GLU A 200 -27.96 -13.45 23.80
CA GLU A 200 -26.71 -13.50 24.58
C GLU A 200 -25.49 -14.08 23.79
N VAL A 201 -25.59 -14.20 22.49
CA VAL A 201 -24.49 -14.63 21.61
C VAL A 201 -24.04 -13.46 20.76
N GLU A 202 -22.73 -13.15 20.81
CA GLU A 202 -22.10 -12.17 19.90
C GLU A 202 -22.13 -12.72 18.48
N THR A 203 -22.80 -12.00 17.59
CA THR A 203 -22.98 -12.37 16.18
C THR A 203 -22.32 -11.31 15.30
N PRO A 204 -21.40 -11.70 14.40
CA PRO A 204 -20.77 -10.77 13.47
C PRO A 204 -21.79 -10.03 12.60
N MET A 205 -21.53 -8.74 12.34
CA MET A 205 -22.35 -7.91 11.49
C MET A 205 -21.62 -7.56 10.19
N ALA A 206 -22.07 -8.13 9.08
CA ALA A 206 -21.61 -7.76 7.75
C ALA A 206 -22.25 -6.46 7.23
N ASP A 207 -21.63 -5.83 6.22
CA ASP A 207 -22.13 -4.65 5.54
C ASP A 207 -22.47 -3.49 6.49
N VAL A 208 -21.65 -3.30 7.52
CA VAL A 208 -21.73 -2.14 8.41
C VAL A 208 -20.70 -1.12 7.97
N THR A 209 -21.15 0.09 7.65
CA THR A 209 -20.23 1.20 7.36
C THR A 209 -19.59 1.68 8.66
N VAL A 210 -18.26 1.63 8.71
CA VAL A 210 -17.44 2.21 9.75
C VAL A 210 -16.76 3.44 9.16
N GLU A 211 -16.88 4.58 9.85
CA GLU A 211 -16.30 5.85 9.44
C GLU A 211 -15.18 6.24 10.39
N ILE A 212 -14.13 6.89 9.87
CA ILE A 212 -13.03 7.40 10.68
C ILE A 212 -12.87 8.91 10.45
N TYR A 213 -12.71 9.64 11.55
CA TYR A 213 -12.63 11.09 11.61
C TYR A 213 -11.31 11.50 12.26
N ASP A 214 -10.75 12.62 11.83
CA ASP A 214 -9.55 13.23 12.43
C ASP A 214 -9.86 13.97 13.74
N ALA A 215 -8.85 14.61 14.33
CA ALA A 215 -8.97 15.37 15.58
C ALA A 215 -9.85 16.63 15.45
N GLU A 216 -10.05 17.14 14.23
CA GLU A 216 -10.90 18.27 13.89
C GLU A 216 -12.35 17.85 13.58
N ASP A 217 -12.69 16.56 13.77
CA ASP A 217 -14.00 15.97 13.45
C ASP A 217 -14.37 16.02 11.95
N LEU A 218 -13.32 16.01 11.08
CA LEU A 218 -13.50 15.88 9.64
C LEU A 218 -13.40 14.41 9.25
N LYS A 219 -14.35 13.95 8.43
CA LYS A 219 -14.32 12.58 7.91
C LYS A 219 -13.11 12.38 7.01
N VAL A 220 -12.25 11.42 7.39
CA VAL A 220 -11.07 11.05 6.61
C VAL A 220 -11.41 10.03 5.55
N THR A 221 -12.08 8.93 5.94
CA THR A 221 -12.53 7.86 5.04
C THR A 221 -13.57 6.98 5.73
N ASP A 222 -14.06 5.98 5.02
CA ASP A 222 -14.92 4.92 5.53
C ASP A 222 -14.55 3.57 4.94
N THR A 223 -15.01 2.50 5.58
CA THR A 223 -14.90 1.12 5.12
C THR A 223 -16.16 0.34 5.51
N MET A 224 -16.31 -0.87 4.96
CA MET A 224 -17.41 -1.76 5.32
C MET A 224 -16.89 -3.03 5.98
N THR A 225 -17.67 -3.60 6.89
CA THR A 225 -17.33 -4.89 7.49
C THR A 225 -17.55 -6.05 6.52
N ASP A 226 -16.70 -7.05 6.61
CA ASP A 226 -16.81 -8.31 5.88
C ASP A 226 -17.89 -9.26 6.49
N GLU A 227 -18.03 -10.48 5.92
CA GLU A 227 -18.97 -11.50 6.39
C GLU A 227 -18.71 -11.94 7.86
N ASN A 228 -17.51 -11.71 8.38
CA ASN A 228 -17.11 -11.99 9.77
C ASN A 228 -17.21 -10.76 10.67
N GLY A 229 -17.77 -9.65 10.16
CA GLY A 229 -17.87 -8.39 10.87
C GLY A 229 -16.55 -7.61 10.97
N ASN A 230 -15.47 -8.05 10.31
CA ASN A 230 -14.17 -7.38 10.42
C ASN A 230 -14.10 -6.17 9.50
N PHE A 231 -13.40 -5.14 9.97
CA PHE A 231 -13.04 -3.96 9.17
C PHE A 231 -11.55 -3.65 9.27
N LEU A 232 -11.02 -2.96 8.26
CA LEU A 232 -9.63 -2.51 8.22
C LEU A 232 -9.53 -1.17 7.51
N PHE A 233 -8.94 -0.19 8.20
CA PHE A 233 -8.44 1.05 7.62
C PHE A 233 -6.94 0.94 7.41
N GLN A 234 -6.46 1.35 6.25
CA GLN A 234 -5.04 1.37 5.91
C GLN A 234 -4.61 2.77 5.46
N GLY A 235 -3.31 3.07 5.59
CA GLY A 235 -2.76 4.31 5.07
C GLY A 235 -3.13 5.56 5.88
N LEU A 236 -3.46 5.42 7.16
CA LEU A 236 -3.76 6.55 8.05
C LEU A 236 -2.47 7.19 8.57
N GLU A 237 -2.40 8.50 8.61
CA GLU A 237 -1.31 9.21 9.28
C GLU A 237 -1.31 8.90 10.78
N GLY A 238 -0.13 8.95 11.43
CA GLY A 238 -0.04 8.75 12.87
C GLY A 238 -0.77 9.87 13.62
N GLY A 239 -1.65 9.49 14.55
CA GLY A 239 -2.45 10.48 15.29
C GLY A 239 -3.65 9.87 15.99
N THR A 240 -4.45 10.74 16.61
CA THR A 240 -5.70 10.35 17.27
C THR A 240 -6.86 10.55 16.31
N TYR A 241 -7.70 9.53 16.21
CA TYR A 241 -8.88 9.50 15.35
C TYR A 241 -10.12 9.10 16.15
N THR A 242 -11.30 9.35 15.57
CA THR A 242 -12.57 8.90 16.13
C THR A 242 -13.24 7.95 15.13
N LEU A 243 -13.48 6.71 15.57
CA LEU A 243 -14.33 5.75 14.85
C LEU A 243 -15.80 6.09 15.12
N LYS A 244 -16.62 6.11 14.07
CA LYS A 244 -18.07 6.29 14.18
C LYS A 244 -18.80 5.24 13.37
N ILE A 245 -19.90 4.71 13.95
CA ILE A 245 -20.80 3.80 13.26
C ILE A 245 -22.23 4.29 13.50
N THR A 246 -22.96 4.49 12.40
CA THR A 246 -24.38 4.83 12.42
C THR A 246 -25.15 3.83 11.57
N ARG A 247 -26.08 3.07 12.19
CA ARG A 247 -26.92 2.08 11.52
C ARG A 247 -28.36 2.22 12.00
N GLU A 248 -29.30 2.15 11.07
CA GLU A 248 -30.74 2.21 11.40
C GLU A 248 -31.13 1.07 12.35
N GLY A 249 -31.86 1.39 13.42
CA GLY A 249 -32.27 0.43 14.46
C GLY A 249 -31.24 0.20 15.57
N TYR A 250 -30.05 0.81 15.48
CA TYR A 250 -29.00 0.69 16.49
C TYR A 250 -28.62 2.06 17.08
N ASN A 251 -28.12 2.03 18.31
CA ASN A 251 -27.51 3.20 18.91
C ASN A 251 -26.21 3.54 18.18
N ALA A 252 -25.98 4.83 17.90
CA ALA A 252 -24.74 5.27 17.29
C ALA A 252 -23.54 4.94 18.19
N TYR A 253 -22.47 4.42 17.59
CA TYR A 253 -21.19 4.17 18.26
C TYR A 253 -20.20 5.28 17.92
N SER A 254 -19.40 5.68 18.91
CA SER A 254 -18.29 6.59 18.73
C SER A 254 -17.20 6.29 19.76
N ALA A 255 -15.95 6.12 19.31
CA ALA A 255 -14.81 5.89 20.19
C ALA A 255 -13.51 6.45 19.56
N GLU A 256 -12.63 6.95 20.42
CA GLU A 256 -11.28 7.35 19.99
C GLU A 256 -10.39 6.13 19.77
N THR A 257 -9.52 6.22 18.77
CA THR A 257 -8.45 5.26 18.49
C THR A 257 -7.17 6.01 18.15
N MET A 258 -6.01 5.43 18.46
CA MET A 258 -4.71 6.01 18.13
C MET A 258 -4.08 5.23 17.00
N VAL A 259 -3.71 5.90 15.92
CA VAL A 259 -2.94 5.30 14.84
C VAL A 259 -1.45 5.44 15.14
N ILE A 260 -0.76 4.30 15.21
CA ILE A 260 0.69 4.23 15.38
C ILE A 260 1.31 3.89 14.03
N VAL A 261 2.24 4.73 13.57
CA VAL A 261 2.93 4.52 12.29
C VAL A 261 3.64 3.16 12.27
N GLY A 262 3.45 2.41 11.19
CA GLY A 262 4.03 1.07 11.01
C GLY A 262 3.33 -0.05 11.77
N GLU A 263 2.22 0.23 12.47
CA GLU A 263 1.47 -0.76 13.24
C GLU A 263 0.01 -0.87 12.79
N VAL A 264 -0.60 -2.02 13.08
CA VAL A 264 -2.04 -2.22 13.00
C VAL A 264 -2.61 -2.05 14.42
N THR A 265 -3.29 -0.95 14.66
CA THR A 265 -3.97 -0.70 15.94
C THR A 265 -5.29 -1.47 15.97
N GLU A 266 -5.46 -2.32 16.96
CA GLU A 266 -6.68 -3.10 17.17
C GLU A 266 -7.70 -2.24 17.95
N ALA A 267 -8.81 -1.88 17.31
CA ALA A 267 -9.94 -1.22 17.96
C ALA A 267 -10.79 -2.20 18.79
N GLY A 268 -10.52 -3.52 18.66
CA GLY A 268 -11.22 -4.57 19.36
C GLY A 268 -12.61 -4.89 18.79
N THR A 269 -13.43 -5.56 19.62
CA THR A 269 -14.80 -5.90 19.24
C THR A 269 -15.75 -4.76 19.62
N ILE A 270 -16.50 -4.28 18.65
CA ILE A 270 -17.49 -3.21 18.79
C ILE A 270 -18.88 -3.83 18.83
N LEU A 271 -19.51 -3.78 19.97
CA LEU A 271 -20.88 -4.25 20.15
C LEU A 271 -21.88 -3.14 19.82
N LEU A 272 -22.65 -3.31 18.75
CA LEU A 272 -23.80 -2.45 18.47
C LEU A 272 -25.03 -2.92 19.23
N THR A 273 -25.67 -1.99 19.92
CA THR A 273 -26.89 -2.26 20.69
C THR A 273 -28.11 -1.69 19.98
N THR A 274 -29.21 -2.44 19.94
CA THR A 274 -30.47 -1.98 19.34
C THR A 274 -31.08 -0.82 20.12
N VAL A 275 -31.73 0.09 19.42
CA VAL A 275 -32.51 1.17 20.05
C VAL A 275 -33.71 0.52 20.73
N THR A 276 -33.80 0.71 22.07
CA THR A 276 -34.97 0.26 22.81
C THR A 276 -36.18 1.15 22.46
N PRO A 277 -37.33 0.58 22.05
CA PRO A 277 -38.51 1.35 21.64
C PRO A 277 -39.11 2.18 22.77
#